data_f9712b8f64d7bc8954a4d3d3fe7b719f
#
_entry.id   f9712b8f64d7bc8954a4d3d3fe7b719f
#
_cell.length_a   1.000
_cell.length_b   1.000
_cell.length_c   1.000
_cell.angle_alpha   90.00
_cell.angle_beta   90.00
_cell.angle_gamma   90.00
#
_symmetry.space_group_name_H-M   'P 1'
#
loop_
_entity.id
_entity.type
_entity.pdbx_description
1 polymer ?
#
loop_
_entity_poly.entity_id
_entity_poly.type
_entity_poly.pdbx_seq_one_letter_code
_entity_poly.pdbx_strand_id
1 'polypeptide(L)'
;RLGTWIGGDRDGNPFVTLKVTEEALKIYSNQIIQIYKEKIVNLSESFSISTLYADEPRLLMSKIKNYSNLLNKEYRHYTKINFDEPFRIFLSLVFHRLDNFQKNKKGYNSFSEFQDDLNLFENEVNKCFKNNSSSLDLRYFIDYVNQFKFHGVEMDIRENADVLRFNEDFKKEYSEFTTLIKRIPEWKKIYGDTVISSIILSMTKNEKDILNLFKFCKKLIKNKSDIPMLVPLFEEIEDLEKSHVIISNLFANKDYKKHLTNFNNNQEIMLGYSDSNKDGGIVTSQWS
;
A
#
# COMPACT_ATOMS: atom_id res chain seq x y z
N ARG A 1 9.27 4.42 6.50
CA ARG A 1 7.84 4.12 6.42
C ARG A 1 7.03 5.30 6.93
N LEU A 2 6.00 5.71 6.18
CA LEU A 2 4.99 6.66 6.61
C LEU A 2 3.69 5.89 6.85
N GLY A 3 3.30 5.73 8.11
CA GLY A 3 2.12 4.96 8.52
C GLY A 3 1.00 5.83 9.07
N THR A 4 -0.23 5.31 9.07
CA THR A 4 -1.41 5.96 9.66
C THR A 4 -2.35 4.95 10.31
N TRP A 5 -3.03 5.39 11.37
CA TRP A 5 -4.12 4.65 12.01
C TRP A 5 -5.51 5.18 11.63
N ILE A 6 -5.56 6.34 10.97
CA ILE A 6 -6.84 6.96 10.58
C ILE A 6 -7.56 6.07 9.57
N GLY A 7 -8.73 5.59 9.96
CA GLY A 7 -9.53 4.62 9.20
C GLY A 7 -9.18 3.15 9.46
N GLY A 8 -8.11 2.88 10.25
CA GLY A 8 -7.64 1.53 10.57
C GLY A 8 -7.77 1.13 12.04
N ASP A 9 -7.89 2.10 12.94
CA ASP A 9 -7.97 1.87 14.39
C ASP A 9 -9.40 1.53 14.82
N ARG A 10 -9.64 0.24 15.04
CA ARG A 10 -10.95 -0.31 15.41
C ARG A 10 -11.06 -0.64 16.90
N ASP A 11 -9.93 -0.56 17.63
CA ASP A 11 -9.89 -0.91 19.04
C ASP A 11 -10.74 0.04 19.89
N GLY A 12 -11.80 -0.52 20.51
CA GLY A 12 -12.74 0.27 21.30
C GLY A 12 -13.55 1.31 20.52
N ASN A 13 -13.46 1.34 19.18
CA ASN A 13 -14.14 2.33 18.35
C ASN A 13 -15.11 1.68 17.33
N PRO A 14 -16.40 1.55 17.66
CA PRO A 14 -17.39 0.94 16.79
C PRO A 14 -17.70 1.75 15.53
N PHE A 15 -17.24 3.00 15.44
CA PHE A 15 -17.48 3.87 14.28
C PHE A 15 -16.45 3.66 13.17
N VAL A 16 -15.32 3.01 13.44
CA VAL A 16 -14.36 2.61 12.39
C VAL A 16 -14.82 1.32 11.72
N THR A 17 -15.83 1.45 10.87
CA THR A 17 -16.39 0.35 10.08
C THR A 17 -15.54 0.04 8.85
N LEU A 18 -15.79 -1.08 8.17
CA LEU A 18 -15.18 -1.41 6.89
C LEU A 18 -15.33 -0.27 5.87
N LYS A 19 -16.52 0.35 5.81
CA LYS A 19 -16.80 1.48 4.92
C LYS A 19 -15.87 2.67 5.20
N VAL A 20 -15.64 3.00 6.46
CA VAL A 20 -14.73 4.08 6.87
C VAL A 20 -13.30 3.76 6.44
N THR A 21 -12.86 2.51 6.60
CA THR A 21 -11.54 2.07 6.11
C THR A 21 -11.41 2.25 4.59
N GLU A 22 -12.39 1.82 3.81
CA GLU A 22 -12.40 1.96 2.36
C GLU A 22 -12.42 3.43 1.91
N GLU A 23 -13.19 4.28 2.59
CA GLU A 23 -13.23 5.72 2.33
C GLU A 23 -11.87 6.38 2.63
N ALA A 24 -11.23 6.03 3.75
CA ALA A 24 -9.90 6.54 4.09
C ALA A 24 -8.86 6.16 3.04
N LEU A 25 -8.79 4.88 2.63
CA LEU A 25 -7.90 4.41 1.57
C LEU A 25 -8.13 5.16 0.26
N LYS A 26 -9.39 5.42 -0.09
CA LYS A 26 -9.73 6.18 -1.31
C LYS A 26 -9.29 7.64 -1.22
N ILE A 27 -9.44 8.28 -0.06
CA ILE A 27 -9.00 9.67 0.16
C ILE A 27 -7.49 9.75 -0.01
N TYR A 28 -6.72 8.89 0.65
CA TYR A 28 -5.26 8.86 0.55
C TYR A 28 -4.80 8.61 -0.90
N SER A 29 -5.42 7.64 -1.57
CA SER A 29 -5.14 7.34 -2.97
C SER A 29 -5.41 8.54 -3.89
N ASN A 30 -6.53 9.23 -3.71
CA ASN A 30 -6.86 10.40 -4.50
C ASN A 30 -5.84 11.52 -4.33
N GLN A 31 -5.33 11.74 -3.12
CA GLN A 31 -4.33 12.77 -2.83
C GLN A 31 -3.01 12.47 -3.53
N ILE A 32 -2.49 11.25 -3.39
CA ILE A 32 -1.21 10.89 -4.00
C ILE A 32 -1.29 10.89 -5.54
N ILE A 33 -2.40 10.41 -6.12
CA ILE A 33 -2.60 10.41 -7.56
C ILE A 33 -2.70 11.83 -8.11
N GLN A 34 -3.28 12.76 -7.37
CA GLN A 34 -3.28 14.17 -7.77
C GLN A 34 -1.86 14.72 -7.88
N ILE A 35 -1.00 14.42 -6.91
CA ILE A 35 0.44 14.78 -6.97
C ILE A 35 1.13 14.13 -8.18
N TYR A 36 0.83 12.86 -8.49
CA TYR A 36 1.39 12.19 -9.67
C TYR A 36 0.96 12.88 -10.97
N LYS A 37 -0.30 13.26 -11.08
CA LYS A 37 -0.82 13.98 -12.26
C LYS A 37 -0.09 15.29 -12.48
N GLU A 38 0.17 16.06 -11.42
CA GLU A 38 0.92 17.33 -11.51
C GLU A 38 2.36 17.09 -11.95
N LYS A 39 3.03 16.08 -11.39
CA LYS A 39 4.40 15.70 -11.80
C LYS A 39 4.45 15.20 -13.25
N ILE A 40 3.47 14.44 -13.71
CA ILE A 40 3.36 13.96 -15.10
C ILE A 40 3.18 15.12 -16.09
N VAL A 41 2.42 16.15 -15.73
CA VAL A 41 2.31 17.37 -16.57
C VAL A 41 3.68 18.01 -16.75
N ASN A 42 4.44 18.24 -15.67
CA ASN A 42 5.78 18.81 -15.75
C ASN A 42 6.74 17.93 -16.56
N LEU A 43 6.70 16.60 -16.34
CA LEU A 43 7.50 15.66 -17.14
C LEU A 43 7.11 15.70 -18.62
N SER A 44 5.81 15.84 -18.94
CA SER A 44 5.36 15.90 -20.33
C SER A 44 5.88 17.14 -21.07
N GLU A 45 6.10 18.22 -20.36
CA GLU A 45 6.76 19.42 -20.91
C GLU A 45 8.27 19.19 -21.10
N SER A 46 8.94 18.58 -20.12
CA SER A 46 10.37 18.26 -20.20
C SER A 46 10.70 17.24 -21.30
N PHE A 47 9.78 16.33 -21.59
CA PHE A 47 9.90 15.30 -22.64
C PHE A 47 9.16 15.66 -23.93
N SER A 48 8.97 16.96 -24.23
CA SER A 48 8.51 17.47 -25.50
C SER A 48 9.64 17.42 -26.53
N ILE A 49 9.95 16.21 -27.00
CA ILE A 49 11.08 15.92 -27.88
C ILE A 49 10.57 15.23 -29.14
N SER A 50 10.83 15.87 -30.30
CA SER A 50 10.49 15.33 -31.60
C SER A 50 11.37 14.12 -31.97
N THR A 51 10.79 13.15 -32.65
CA THR A 51 11.50 12.00 -33.26
C THR A 51 12.53 12.42 -34.31
N LEU A 52 12.56 13.68 -34.73
CA LEU A 52 13.63 14.21 -35.56
C LEU A 52 14.97 14.35 -34.81
N TYR A 53 14.95 14.44 -33.49
CA TYR A 53 16.13 14.66 -32.64
C TYR A 53 16.48 13.49 -31.73
N ALA A 54 15.66 12.42 -31.72
CA ALA A 54 15.87 11.24 -30.89
C ALA A 54 15.54 9.97 -31.70
N ASP A 55 16.12 8.85 -31.28
CA ASP A 55 15.73 7.54 -31.82
C ASP A 55 14.25 7.25 -31.53
N GLU A 56 13.58 6.55 -32.45
CA GLU A 56 12.16 6.24 -32.33
C GLU A 56 11.88 5.24 -31.19
N PRO A 57 11.06 5.57 -30.17
CA PRO A 57 10.76 4.70 -29.05
C PRO A 57 9.68 3.67 -29.46
N ARG A 58 10.06 2.60 -30.14
CA ARG A 58 9.14 1.66 -30.78
C ARG A 58 8.16 0.98 -29.85
N LEU A 59 8.61 0.59 -28.64
CA LEU A 59 7.74 -0.07 -27.66
C LEU A 59 6.74 0.92 -27.08
N LEU A 60 7.17 2.16 -26.86
CA LEU A 60 6.30 3.23 -26.38
C LEU A 60 5.21 3.54 -27.42
N MET A 61 5.57 3.64 -28.70
CA MET A 61 4.61 3.86 -29.79
C MET A 61 3.59 2.74 -29.91
N SER A 62 4.03 1.48 -29.76
CA SER A 62 3.12 0.33 -29.71
C SER A 62 2.14 0.45 -28.55
N LYS A 63 2.62 0.86 -27.38
CA LYS A 63 1.78 1.05 -26.19
C LYS A 63 0.79 2.21 -26.35
N ILE A 64 1.22 3.34 -26.94
CA ILE A 64 0.36 4.47 -27.31
C ILE A 64 -0.78 4.00 -28.20
N LYS A 65 -0.48 3.19 -29.24
CA LYS A 65 -1.50 2.64 -30.14
C LYS A 65 -2.50 1.73 -29.38
N ASN A 66 -2.04 0.93 -28.43
CA ASN A 66 -2.93 0.08 -27.62
C ASN A 66 -3.89 0.94 -26.77
N TYR A 67 -3.48 2.13 -26.34
CA TYR A 67 -4.35 3.05 -25.59
C TYR A 67 -5.47 3.68 -26.44
N SER A 68 -5.41 3.61 -27.78
CA SER A 68 -6.50 4.07 -28.66
C SER A 68 -7.82 3.39 -28.35
N ASN A 69 -7.81 2.12 -27.90
CA ASN A 69 -9.00 1.37 -27.55
C ASN A 69 -9.61 1.79 -26.19
N LEU A 70 -8.78 2.32 -25.30
CA LEU A 70 -9.18 2.70 -23.94
C LEU A 70 -9.51 4.19 -23.83
N LEU A 71 -8.74 5.03 -24.54
CA LEU A 71 -8.75 6.51 -24.48
C LEU A 71 -8.87 7.09 -25.89
N ASN A 72 -9.87 6.66 -26.66
CA ASN A 72 -9.99 7.00 -28.10
C ASN A 72 -9.98 8.50 -28.38
N LYS A 73 -10.70 9.29 -27.57
CA LYS A 73 -10.79 10.75 -27.73
C LYS A 73 -9.44 11.42 -27.45
N GLU A 74 -8.83 11.08 -26.32
CA GLU A 74 -7.55 11.61 -25.86
C GLU A 74 -6.42 11.17 -26.80
N TYR A 75 -6.41 9.91 -27.22
CA TYR A 75 -5.47 9.39 -28.22
C TYR A 75 -5.50 10.21 -29.51
N ARG A 76 -6.69 10.40 -30.12
CA ARG A 76 -6.84 11.19 -31.36
C ARG A 76 -6.41 12.64 -31.17
N HIS A 77 -6.70 13.21 -30.01
CA HIS A 77 -6.33 14.60 -29.71
C HIS A 77 -4.80 14.73 -29.64
N TYR A 78 -4.13 13.95 -28.78
CA TYR A 78 -2.69 14.10 -28.55
C TYR A 78 -1.85 13.63 -29.73
N THR A 79 -2.24 12.59 -30.46
CA THR A 79 -1.54 12.19 -31.69
C THR A 79 -1.66 13.19 -32.82
N LYS A 80 -2.67 14.07 -32.78
CA LYS A 80 -2.81 15.16 -33.76
C LYS A 80 -1.96 16.39 -33.42
N ILE A 81 -1.97 16.79 -32.13
CA ILE A 81 -1.28 18.06 -31.74
C ILE A 81 0.21 17.85 -31.44
N ASN A 82 0.63 16.65 -31.05
CA ASN A 82 2.01 16.30 -30.72
C ASN A 82 2.51 15.14 -31.62
N PHE A 83 2.19 15.20 -32.93
CA PHE A 83 2.31 14.05 -33.85
C PHE A 83 3.70 13.41 -33.90
N ASP A 84 4.77 14.13 -33.59
CA ASP A 84 6.17 13.71 -33.60
C ASP A 84 6.81 13.67 -32.20
N GLU A 85 6.03 13.81 -31.11
CA GLU A 85 6.47 13.81 -29.71
C GLU A 85 5.94 12.59 -28.91
N PRO A 86 6.40 11.37 -29.19
CA PRO A 86 5.81 10.15 -28.62
C PRO A 86 5.92 10.08 -27.10
N PHE A 87 6.98 10.62 -26.49
CA PHE A 87 7.14 10.67 -25.04
C PHE A 87 6.07 11.53 -24.38
N ARG A 88 5.80 12.71 -24.96
CA ARG A 88 4.75 13.62 -24.47
C ARG A 88 3.35 13.03 -24.66
N ILE A 89 3.08 12.40 -25.82
CA ILE A 89 1.80 11.70 -26.06
C ILE A 89 1.57 10.64 -24.99
N PHE A 90 2.58 9.83 -24.72
CA PHE A 90 2.47 8.74 -23.74
C PHE A 90 2.14 9.27 -22.34
N LEU A 91 2.88 10.24 -21.85
CA LEU A 91 2.64 10.85 -20.53
C LEU A 91 1.25 11.49 -20.43
N SER A 92 0.77 12.12 -21.51
CA SER A 92 -0.59 12.66 -21.57
C SER A 92 -1.65 11.57 -21.45
N LEU A 93 -1.45 10.41 -22.06
CA LEU A 93 -2.37 9.27 -21.95
C LEU A 93 -2.30 8.63 -20.55
N VAL A 94 -1.10 8.53 -19.95
CA VAL A 94 -0.91 8.10 -18.56
C VAL A 94 -1.67 9.01 -17.59
N PHE A 95 -1.58 10.34 -17.78
CA PHE A 95 -2.36 11.30 -17.00
C PHE A 95 -3.87 10.99 -17.05
N HIS A 96 -4.42 10.75 -18.23
CA HIS A 96 -5.85 10.42 -18.36
C HIS A 96 -6.23 9.06 -17.78
N ARG A 97 -5.32 8.09 -17.80
CA ARG A 97 -5.53 6.82 -17.09
C ARG A 97 -5.62 7.00 -15.58
N LEU A 98 -4.77 7.85 -15.00
CA LEU A 98 -4.83 8.20 -13.58
C LEU A 98 -6.10 8.98 -13.24
N ASP A 99 -6.48 9.93 -14.06
CA ASP A 99 -7.71 10.71 -13.89
C ASP A 99 -8.97 9.82 -13.96
N ASN A 100 -8.99 8.86 -14.88
CA ASN A 100 -10.05 7.89 -14.98
C ASN A 100 -10.11 6.95 -13.76
N PHE A 101 -8.96 6.55 -13.21
CA PHE A 101 -8.90 5.75 -11.98
C PHE A 101 -9.54 6.51 -10.81
N GLN A 102 -9.17 7.77 -10.59
CA GLN A 102 -9.77 8.62 -9.54
C GLN A 102 -11.29 8.76 -9.69
N LYS A 103 -11.78 8.83 -10.93
CA LYS A 103 -13.20 8.99 -11.28
C LYS A 103 -13.98 7.67 -11.34
N ASN A 104 -13.36 6.54 -10.94
CA ASN A 104 -13.92 5.18 -11.08
C ASN A 104 -14.38 4.86 -12.52
N LYS A 105 -13.64 5.33 -13.51
CA LYS A 105 -13.81 5.03 -14.93
C LYS A 105 -12.78 3.99 -15.38
N LYS A 106 -12.78 3.64 -16.67
CA LYS A 106 -11.76 2.75 -17.27
C LYS A 106 -10.38 3.42 -17.25
N GLY A 107 -9.66 3.27 -16.15
CA GLY A 107 -8.29 3.76 -15.92
C GLY A 107 -7.31 2.61 -15.70
N TYR A 108 -6.47 2.74 -14.68
CA TYR A 108 -5.66 1.65 -14.16
C TYR A 108 -6.50 0.69 -13.32
N ASN A 109 -6.23 -0.62 -13.42
CA ASN A 109 -6.90 -1.62 -12.56
C ASN A 109 -6.05 -1.99 -11.34
N SER A 110 -4.77 -1.64 -11.36
CA SER A 110 -3.81 -1.92 -10.28
C SER A 110 -2.65 -0.93 -10.32
N PHE A 111 -1.95 -0.80 -9.20
CA PHE A 111 -0.70 -0.08 -9.13
C PHE A 111 0.36 -0.67 -10.08
N SER A 112 0.42 -1.99 -10.20
CA SER A 112 1.39 -2.65 -11.08
C SER A 112 1.26 -2.22 -12.54
N GLU A 113 0.04 -2.04 -13.07
CA GLU A 113 -0.14 -1.54 -14.44
C GLU A 113 0.46 -0.14 -14.64
N PHE A 114 0.36 0.73 -13.64
CA PHE A 114 0.95 2.06 -13.69
C PHE A 114 2.47 1.99 -13.58
N GLN A 115 2.99 1.15 -12.71
CA GLN A 115 4.43 0.91 -12.56
C GLN A 115 5.04 0.35 -13.85
N ASP A 116 4.35 -0.58 -14.53
CA ASP A 116 4.80 -1.14 -15.81
C ASP A 116 4.88 -0.04 -16.90
N ASP A 117 3.94 0.89 -16.91
CA ASP A 117 3.97 2.03 -17.84
C ASP A 117 5.16 2.96 -17.56
N LEU A 118 5.47 3.24 -16.30
CA LEU A 118 6.62 4.07 -15.92
C LEU A 118 7.94 3.37 -16.23
N ASN A 119 8.04 2.06 -15.96
CA ASN A 119 9.22 1.27 -16.31
C ASN A 119 9.45 1.22 -17.82
N LEU A 120 8.38 1.07 -18.61
CA LEU A 120 8.47 1.14 -20.07
C LEU A 120 8.96 2.51 -20.52
N PHE A 121 8.41 3.58 -19.97
CA PHE A 121 8.80 4.96 -20.28
C PHE A 121 10.29 5.19 -19.99
N GLU A 122 10.74 4.86 -18.78
CA GLU A 122 12.15 4.99 -18.39
C GLU A 122 13.09 4.20 -19.30
N ASN A 123 12.73 2.95 -19.60
CA ASN A 123 13.53 2.10 -20.47
C ASN A 123 13.65 2.68 -21.90
N GLU A 124 12.60 3.21 -22.46
CA GLU A 124 12.65 3.82 -23.80
C GLU A 124 13.38 5.17 -23.78
N VAL A 125 13.24 5.98 -22.72
CA VAL A 125 14.07 7.19 -22.52
C VAL A 125 15.56 6.83 -22.50
N ASN A 126 15.96 5.83 -21.72
CA ASN A 126 17.35 5.41 -21.60
C ASN A 126 17.95 4.86 -22.93
N LYS A 127 17.12 4.23 -23.78
CA LYS A 127 17.53 3.75 -25.12
C LYS A 127 17.69 4.88 -26.12
N CYS A 128 16.73 5.80 -26.15
CA CYS A 128 16.69 6.86 -27.16
C CYS A 128 17.70 7.98 -26.88
N PHE A 129 18.07 8.18 -25.61
CA PHE A 129 19.03 9.19 -25.20
C PHE A 129 20.32 8.50 -24.69
N LYS A 130 21.25 8.20 -25.58
CA LYS A 130 22.47 7.37 -25.37
C LYS A 130 23.45 7.87 -24.30
N ASN A 131 23.28 9.03 -23.72
CA ASN A 131 24.15 9.58 -22.68
C ASN A 131 23.36 10.13 -21.50
N ASN A 132 23.18 9.32 -20.48
CA ASN A 132 23.12 9.68 -19.05
C ASN A 132 22.12 10.75 -18.59
N SER A 133 21.02 10.94 -19.25
CA SER A 133 20.08 11.84 -18.65
C SER A 133 18.63 11.35 -18.77
N SER A 134 18.35 10.19 -18.16
CA SER A 134 17.06 10.15 -17.50
C SER A 134 17.06 11.40 -16.63
N SER A 135 16.17 12.37 -16.92
CA SER A 135 16.18 13.62 -16.18
C SER A 135 16.14 13.25 -14.70
N LEU A 136 16.89 13.95 -13.84
CA LEU A 136 16.82 13.72 -12.39
C LEU A 136 15.36 13.72 -11.93
N ASP A 137 14.52 14.54 -12.54
CA ASP A 137 13.08 14.62 -12.26
C ASP A 137 12.34 13.32 -12.54
N LEU A 138 12.68 12.60 -13.62
CA LEU A 138 12.07 11.29 -13.91
C LEU A 138 12.46 10.25 -12.86
N ARG A 139 13.73 10.20 -12.46
CA ARG A 139 14.20 9.28 -11.40
C ARG A 139 13.53 9.58 -10.07
N TYR A 140 13.52 10.84 -9.65
CA TYR A 140 12.82 11.26 -8.44
C TYR A 140 11.34 10.95 -8.49
N PHE A 141 10.70 11.09 -9.65
CA PHE A 141 9.31 10.73 -9.81
C PHE A 141 9.08 9.21 -9.67
N ILE A 142 9.91 8.39 -10.30
CA ILE A 142 9.84 6.93 -10.19
C ILE A 142 10.10 6.47 -8.76
N ASP A 143 11.13 7.01 -8.09
CA ASP A 143 11.42 6.71 -6.68
C ASP A 143 10.24 7.10 -5.78
N TYR A 144 9.64 8.26 -6.03
CA TYR A 144 8.45 8.73 -5.31
C TYR A 144 7.25 7.80 -5.52
N VAL A 145 7.01 7.36 -6.75
CA VAL A 145 5.94 6.39 -7.07
C VAL A 145 6.21 5.04 -6.41
N ASN A 146 7.44 4.55 -6.40
CA ASN A 146 7.81 3.30 -5.74
C ASN A 146 7.62 3.37 -4.22
N GLN A 147 7.88 4.53 -3.62
CA GLN A 147 7.71 4.77 -2.19
C GLN A 147 6.24 4.83 -1.77
N PHE A 148 5.43 5.61 -2.48
CA PHE A 148 4.08 5.97 -2.07
C PHE A 148 2.99 5.17 -2.79
N LYS A 149 3.31 4.50 -3.89
CA LYS A 149 2.40 3.66 -4.71
C LYS A 149 1.07 4.40 -4.98
N PHE A 150 -0.06 3.69 -4.97
CA PHE A 150 -1.38 4.33 -5.03
C PHE A 150 -2.01 4.57 -3.67
N HIS A 151 -1.39 4.11 -2.59
CA HIS A 151 -1.94 4.32 -1.24
C HIS A 151 -1.51 5.64 -0.59
N GLY A 152 -0.37 6.23 -0.96
CA GLY A 152 0.16 7.47 -0.39
C GLY A 152 0.73 7.32 1.02
N VAL A 153 0.01 6.65 1.91
CA VAL A 153 0.43 6.26 3.26
C VAL A 153 0.06 4.81 3.52
N GLU A 154 0.86 4.11 4.29
CA GLU A 154 0.58 2.73 4.71
C GLU A 154 -0.40 2.76 5.90
N MET A 155 -1.47 1.98 5.83
CA MET A 155 -2.43 1.88 6.91
C MET A 155 -2.13 0.69 7.81
N ASP A 156 -2.13 0.90 9.12
CA ASP A 156 -2.17 -0.15 10.11
C ASP A 156 -3.62 -0.39 10.54
N ILE A 157 -4.03 -1.65 10.57
CA ILE A 157 -5.30 -2.05 11.16
C ILE A 157 -5.05 -2.40 12.62
N ARG A 158 -5.73 -1.73 13.56
CA ARG A 158 -5.67 -2.10 14.98
C ARG A 158 -7.00 -2.72 15.38
N GLU A 159 -6.92 -3.88 16.04
CA GLU A 159 -8.09 -4.62 16.53
C GLU A 159 -7.81 -5.20 17.92
N ASN A 160 -8.83 -5.36 18.73
CA ASN A 160 -8.73 -5.93 20.07
C ASN A 160 -8.65 -7.47 20.01
N ALA A 161 -7.76 -8.08 20.79
CA ALA A 161 -7.60 -9.52 20.86
C ALA A 161 -8.89 -10.24 21.30
N ASP A 162 -9.75 -9.60 22.06
CA ASP A 162 -11.00 -10.18 22.55
C ASP A 162 -11.97 -10.49 21.40
N VAL A 163 -11.92 -9.76 20.28
CA VAL A 163 -12.72 -10.06 19.08
C VAL A 163 -12.46 -11.49 18.57
N LEU A 164 -11.24 -12.01 18.79
CA LEU A 164 -10.86 -13.37 18.41
C LEU A 164 -11.04 -14.39 19.52
N ARG A 165 -11.03 -13.96 20.80
CA ARG A 165 -11.21 -14.83 21.98
C ARG A 165 -12.67 -15.17 22.23
N PHE A 166 -13.58 -14.20 22.05
CA PHE A 166 -15.00 -14.28 22.44
C PHE A 166 -15.94 -14.21 21.23
N ASN A 167 -15.82 -15.18 20.32
CA ASN A 167 -16.58 -15.24 19.06
C ASN A 167 -18.11 -15.20 19.19
N GLU A 168 -18.68 -15.59 20.34
CA GLU A 168 -20.14 -15.69 20.49
C GLU A 168 -20.81 -14.37 20.85
N ASP A 169 -20.14 -13.52 21.61
CA ASP A 169 -20.68 -12.25 22.11
C ASP A 169 -20.42 -11.07 21.14
N PHE A 170 -19.40 -11.17 20.29
CA PHE A 170 -18.96 -10.11 19.35
C PHE A 170 -19.21 -10.46 17.88
N LYS A 171 -20.34 -11.11 17.58
CA LYS A 171 -20.66 -11.61 16.20
C LYS A 171 -20.60 -10.53 15.12
N LYS A 172 -20.95 -9.28 15.42
CA LYS A 172 -20.97 -8.19 14.44
C LYS A 172 -19.55 -7.72 14.14
N GLU A 173 -18.75 -7.40 15.14
CA GLU A 173 -17.35 -6.97 15.00
C GLU A 173 -16.52 -8.06 14.33
N TYR A 174 -16.69 -9.30 14.74
CA TYR A 174 -16.05 -10.45 14.12
C TYR A 174 -16.42 -10.60 12.64
N SER A 175 -17.69 -10.36 12.28
CA SER A 175 -18.16 -10.40 10.89
C SER A 175 -17.54 -9.28 10.05
N GLU A 176 -17.47 -8.05 10.58
CA GLU A 176 -16.84 -6.92 9.90
C GLU A 176 -15.34 -7.12 9.74
N PHE A 177 -14.64 -7.56 10.81
CA PHE A 177 -13.22 -7.86 10.76
C PHE A 177 -12.92 -9.00 9.77
N THR A 178 -13.76 -10.04 9.73
CA THR A 178 -13.67 -11.11 8.73
C THR A 178 -13.74 -10.56 7.31
N THR A 179 -14.66 -9.63 7.07
CA THR A 179 -14.83 -9.02 5.73
C THR A 179 -13.65 -8.13 5.38
N LEU A 180 -13.13 -7.35 6.34
CA LEU A 180 -11.94 -6.52 6.17
C LEU A 180 -10.73 -7.37 5.77
N ILE A 181 -10.44 -8.45 6.51
CA ILE A 181 -9.30 -9.34 6.20
C ILE A 181 -9.42 -9.92 4.78
N LYS A 182 -10.62 -10.30 4.35
CA LYS A 182 -10.85 -10.80 2.98
C LYS A 182 -10.60 -9.74 1.89
N ARG A 183 -10.73 -8.46 2.22
CA ARG A 183 -10.51 -7.34 1.29
C ARG A 183 -9.04 -6.98 1.10
N ILE A 184 -8.16 -7.32 2.05
CA ILE A 184 -6.74 -6.96 2.01
C ILE A 184 -6.05 -7.32 0.69
N PRO A 185 -6.17 -8.54 0.14
CA PRO A 185 -5.52 -8.89 -1.13
C PRO A 185 -5.98 -8.02 -2.30
N GLU A 186 -7.24 -7.62 -2.33
CA GLU A 186 -7.77 -6.73 -3.36
C GLU A 186 -7.20 -5.31 -3.22
N TRP A 187 -7.17 -4.78 -2.00
CA TRP A 187 -6.56 -3.46 -1.75
C TRP A 187 -5.08 -3.44 -2.08
N LYS A 188 -4.33 -4.51 -1.74
CA LYS A 188 -2.92 -4.65 -2.12
C LYS A 188 -2.73 -4.63 -3.65
N LYS A 189 -3.60 -5.30 -4.38
CA LYS A 189 -3.57 -5.28 -5.85
C LYS A 189 -3.84 -3.88 -6.41
N ILE A 190 -4.88 -3.21 -5.89
CA ILE A 190 -5.32 -1.90 -6.40
C ILE A 190 -4.31 -0.81 -6.05
N TYR A 191 -3.95 -0.71 -4.77
CA TYR A 191 -3.22 0.43 -4.22
C TYR A 191 -1.71 0.19 -4.06
N GLY A 192 -1.26 -1.06 -4.10
CA GLY A 192 0.11 -1.48 -3.85
C GLY A 192 0.22 -2.40 -2.62
N ASP A 193 1.23 -3.25 -2.62
CA ASP A 193 1.42 -4.37 -1.69
C ASP A 193 1.54 -3.97 -0.21
N THR A 194 1.93 -2.72 0.07
CA THR A 194 2.11 -2.18 1.43
C THR A 194 0.94 -1.33 1.93
N VAL A 195 -0.18 -1.25 1.19
CA VAL A 195 -1.36 -0.44 1.57
C VAL A 195 -1.89 -0.76 2.97
N ILE A 196 -1.93 -2.04 3.34
CA ILE A 196 -2.12 -2.51 4.71
C ILE A 196 -0.81 -3.19 5.11
N SER A 197 0.00 -2.49 5.90
CA SER A 197 1.34 -2.95 6.26
C SER A 197 1.31 -3.87 7.46
N SER A 198 0.45 -3.59 8.45
CA SER A 198 0.34 -4.42 9.65
C SER A 198 -1.09 -4.55 10.17
N ILE A 199 -1.30 -5.62 10.94
CA ILE A 199 -2.45 -5.78 11.82
C ILE A 199 -1.91 -5.79 13.24
N ILE A 200 -2.22 -4.73 13.98
CA ILE A 200 -1.83 -4.55 15.38
C ILE A 200 -2.92 -5.17 16.25
N LEU A 201 -2.53 -6.09 17.12
CA LEU A 201 -3.45 -6.72 18.05
C LEU A 201 -3.24 -6.14 19.44
N SER A 202 -4.16 -5.27 19.88
CA SER A 202 -4.16 -4.71 21.23
C SER A 202 -4.54 -5.77 22.26
N MET A 203 -4.23 -5.53 23.52
CA MET A 203 -4.48 -6.47 24.63
C MET A 203 -3.89 -7.87 24.38
N THR A 204 -2.70 -7.93 23.77
CA THR A 204 -1.99 -9.20 23.55
C THR A 204 -1.42 -9.70 24.87
N LYS A 205 -1.94 -10.82 25.38
CA LYS A 205 -1.55 -11.41 26.68
C LYS A 205 -0.68 -12.67 26.57
N ASN A 206 -0.68 -13.32 25.41
CA ASN A 206 0.11 -14.52 25.17
C ASN A 206 0.32 -14.76 23.66
N GLU A 207 1.24 -15.69 23.32
CA GLU A 207 1.55 -16.04 21.95
C GLU A 207 0.35 -16.60 21.16
N LYS A 208 -0.63 -17.19 21.86
CA LYS A 208 -1.82 -17.78 21.21
C LYS A 208 -2.70 -16.70 20.56
N ASP A 209 -2.71 -15.49 21.10
CA ASP A 209 -3.48 -14.39 20.53
C ASP A 209 -3.00 -14.09 19.10
N ILE A 210 -1.69 -13.93 18.92
CA ILE A 210 -1.09 -13.70 17.58
C ILE A 210 -1.20 -14.96 16.70
N LEU A 211 -0.99 -16.16 17.25
CA LEU A 211 -1.14 -17.40 16.48
C LEU A 211 -2.59 -17.65 16.03
N ASN A 212 -3.58 -17.25 16.81
CA ASN A 212 -4.99 -17.32 16.43
C ASN A 212 -5.30 -16.34 15.32
N LEU A 213 -4.82 -15.09 15.42
CA LEU A 213 -4.93 -14.10 14.35
C LEU A 213 -4.25 -14.62 13.07
N PHE A 214 -3.06 -15.21 13.17
CA PHE A 214 -2.37 -15.80 12.03
C PHE A 214 -3.16 -16.93 11.38
N LYS A 215 -3.70 -17.86 12.17
CA LYS A 215 -4.57 -18.94 11.67
C LYS A 215 -5.82 -18.38 10.99
N PHE A 216 -6.40 -17.33 11.56
CA PHE A 216 -7.55 -16.66 11.03
C PHE A 216 -7.26 -16.03 9.67
N CYS A 217 -6.18 -15.26 9.55
CA CYS A 217 -5.73 -14.70 8.28
C CYS A 217 -5.42 -15.80 7.25
N LYS A 218 -4.72 -16.88 7.65
CA LYS A 218 -4.44 -18.03 6.77
C LYS A 218 -5.69 -18.71 6.21
N LYS A 219 -6.79 -18.72 6.95
CA LYS A 219 -8.07 -19.28 6.50
C LYS A 219 -8.75 -18.40 5.46
N LEU A 220 -8.63 -17.09 5.58
CA LEU A 220 -9.35 -16.11 4.77
C LEU A 220 -8.57 -15.63 3.53
N ILE A 221 -7.24 -15.55 3.64
CA ILE A 221 -6.35 -15.08 2.58
C ILE A 221 -5.68 -16.27 1.88
N LYS A 222 -5.96 -16.41 0.58
CA LYS A 222 -5.44 -17.53 -0.22
C LYS A 222 -3.94 -17.46 -0.41
N ASN A 223 -3.45 -16.31 -0.88
CA ASN A 223 -2.01 -16.08 -1.05
C ASN A 223 -1.40 -15.62 0.28
N LYS A 224 -0.53 -16.44 0.87
CA LYS A 224 0.02 -16.19 2.21
C LYS A 224 0.97 -14.98 2.27
N SER A 225 1.53 -14.55 1.14
CA SER A 225 2.33 -13.33 1.07
C SER A 225 1.49 -12.05 1.24
N ASP A 226 0.16 -12.14 1.04
CA ASP A 226 -0.73 -11.00 1.22
C ASP A 226 -1.13 -10.77 2.68
N ILE A 227 -0.82 -11.71 3.59
CA ILE A 227 -1.04 -11.54 5.02
C ILE A 227 -0.10 -10.43 5.50
N PRO A 228 -0.62 -9.33 6.09
CA PRO A 228 0.23 -8.27 6.66
C PRO A 228 1.09 -8.77 7.82
N MET A 229 2.04 -7.95 8.26
CA MET A 229 2.74 -8.21 9.52
C MET A 229 1.73 -8.20 10.68
N LEU A 230 1.82 -9.19 11.55
CA LEU A 230 0.98 -9.27 12.74
C LEU A 230 1.78 -8.74 13.91
N VAL A 231 1.34 -7.63 14.49
CA VAL A 231 2.09 -6.88 15.49
C VAL A 231 1.41 -7.04 16.85
N PRO A 232 2.05 -7.71 17.83
CA PRO A 232 1.57 -7.68 19.21
C PRO A 232 1.74 -6.30 19.80
N LEU A 233 0.71 -5.80 20.49
CA LEU A 233 0.77 -4.58 21.28
C LEU A 233 0.64 -4.95 22.75
N PHE A 234 1.68 -4.61 23.53
CA PHE A 234 1.73 -4.82 24.99
C PHE A 234 1.43 -3.49 25.68
N GLU A 235 0.39 -3.45 26.50
CA GLU A 235 -0.19 -2.23 27.08
C GLU A 235 -0.18 -2.22 28.61
N GLU A 236 -0.33 -3.38 29.26
CA GLU A 236 -0.28 -3.53 30.71
C GLU A 236 1.15 -3.88 31.18
N ILE A 237 1.50 -3.48 32.40
CA ILE A 237 2.84 -3.77 32.97
C ILE A 237 3.13 -5.26 32.99
N GLU A 238 2.14 -6.08 33.39
CA GLU A 238 2.29 -7.54 33.41
C GLU A 238 2.61 -8.11 32.01
N ASP A 239 2.00 -7.55 30.94
CA ASP A 239 2.24 -7.98 29.57
C ASP A 239 3.63 -7.55 29.08
N LEU A 240 4.09 -6.35 29.47
CA LEU A 240 5.44 -5.88 29.20
C LEU A 240 6.50 -6.79 29.83
N GLU A 241 6.36 -7.11 31.11
CA GLU A 241 7.28 -8.03 31.82
C GLU A 241 7.37 -9.41 31.17
N LYS A 242 6.25 -9.92 30.63
CA LYS A 242 6.16 -11.23 29.97
C LYS A 242 6.48 -11.20 28.46
N SER A 243 6.62 -10.03 27.87
CA SER A 243 6.74 -9.85 26.42
C SER A 243 7.85 -10.69 25.80
N HIS A 244 9.02 -10.78 26.46
CA HIS A 244 10.15 -11.55 25.98
C HIS A 244 9.86 -13.07 25.90
N VAL A 245 9.06 -13.62 26.82
CA VAL A 245 8.63 -15.02 26.81
C VAL A 245 7.62 -15.23 25.68
N ILE A 246 6.65 -14.33 25.55
CA ILE A 246 5.61 -14.39 24.53
C ILE A 246 6.24 -14.38 23.12
N ILE A 247 7.19 -13.49 22.88
CA ILE A 247 7.88 -13.39 21.59
C ILE A 247 8.75 -14.63 21.33
N SER A 248 9.46 -15.15 22.35
CA SER A 248 10.24 -16.38 22.22
C SER A 248 9.36 -17.56 21.83
N ASN A 249 8.20 -17.72 22.46
CA ASN A 249 7.24 -18.77 22.15
C ASN A 249 6.65 -18.60 20.73
N LEU A 250 6.38 -17.37 20.32
CA LEU A 250 5.90 -17.06 18.99
C LEU A 250 6.92 -17.48 17.93
N PHE A 251 8.21 -17.20 18.14
CA PHE A 251 9.30 -17.60 17.24
C PHE A 251 9.60 -19.09 17.25
N ALA A 252 9.22 -19.82 18.31
CA ALA A 252 9.30 -21.27 18.33
C ALA A 252 8.30 -21.93 17.38
N ASN A 253 7.23 -21.23 16.97
CA ASN A 253 6.24 -21.75 16.04
C ASN A 253 6.79 -21.76 14.61
N LYS A 254 6.97 -22.94 14.03
CA LYS A 254 7.56 -23.13 12.68
C LYS A 254 6.77 -22.43 11.57
N ASP A 255 5.44 -22.49 11.63
CA ASP A 255 4.58 -21.86 10.60
C ASP A 255 4.66 -20.34 10.67
N TYR A 256 4.68 -19.79 11.87
CA TYR A 256 4.80 -18.34 12.07
C TYR A 256 6.20 -17.85 11.66
N LYS A 257 7.25 -18.58 12.01
CA LYS A 257 8.62 -18.28 11.56
C LYS A 257 8.72 -18.25 10.04
N LYS A 258 8.04 -19.18 9.35
CA LYS A 258 7.95 -19.13 7.88
C LYS A 258 7.21 -17.90 7.38
N HIS A 259 6.18 -17.41 8.06
CA HIS A 259 5.51 -16.17 7.71
C HIS A 259 6.46 -14.96 7.80
N LEU A 260 7.32 -14.91 8.80
CA LEU A 260 8.30 -13.82 8.97
C LEU A 260 9.32 -13.73 7.84
N THR A 261 9.53 -14.79 7.04
CA THR A 261 10.40 -14.70 5.86
C THR A 261 9.90 -13.70 4.82
N ASN A 262 8.58 -13.42 4.77
CA ASN A 262 8.00 -12.38 3.93
C ASN A 262 8.40 -10.96 4.36
N PHE A 263 8.94 -10.81 5.56
CA PHE A 263 9.36 -9.55 6.17
C PHE A 263 10.87 -9.55 6.49
N ASN A 264 11.68 -10.28 5.74
CA ASN A 264 13.13 -10.42 5.95
C ASN A 264 13.49 -10.90 7.37
N ASN A 265 12.64 -11.76 7.96
CA ASN A 265 12.73 -12.26 9.34
C ASN A 265 12.65 -11.16 10.42
N ASN A 266 12.04 -10.03 10.10
CA ASN A 266 11.76 -8.98 11.07
C ASN A 266 10.38 -9.20 11.70
N GLN A 267 10.26 -8.86 12.99
CA GLN A 267 9.02 -8.78 13.75
C GLN A 267 8.92 -7.42 14.39
N GLU A 268 7.87 -6.68 14.06
CA GLU A 268 7.50 -5.44 14.74
C GLU A 268 6.74 -5.76 16.03
N ILE A 269 7.10 -5.09 17.11
CA ILE A 269 6.43 -5.16 18.40
C ILE A 269 6.04 -3.74 18.78
N MET A 270 4.84 -3.55 19.26
CA MET A 270 4.37 -2.26 19.73
C MET A 270 4.24 -2.26 21.25
N LEU A 271 4.66 -1.16 21.85
CA LEU A 271 4.57 -0.93 23.30
C LEU A 271 3.59 0.22 23.55
N GLY A 272 2.59 -0.02 24.39
CA GLY A 272 1.58 0.94 24.74
C GLY A 272 2.05 1.92 25.81
N TYR A 273 2.79 2.97 25.44
CA TYR A 273 3.34 3.94 26.37
C TYR A 273 2.28 4.63 27.22
N SER A 274 1.17 5.07 26.61
CA SER A 274 0.09 5.76 27.32
C SER A 274 -0.60 4.85 28.33
N ASP A 275 -0.93 3.65 27.94
CA ASP A 275 -1.75 2.73 28.74
C ASP A 275 -0.92 2.11 29.86
N SER A 276 0.31 1.71 29.60
CA SER A 276 1.23 1.23 30.65
C SER A 276 1.58 2.29 31.69
N ASN A 277 1.66 3.57 31.28
CA ASN A 277 1.82 4.67 32.24
C ASN A 277 0.60 4.89 33.12
N LYS A 278 -0.62 4.66 32.60
CA LYS A 278 -1.84 4.71 33.41
C LYS A 278 -1.95 3.54 34.37
N ASP A 279 -1.48 2.36 33.95
CA ASP A 279 -1.51 1.12 34.73
C ASP A 279 -0.50 1.16 35.90
N GLY A 280 0.79 1.38 35.64
CA GLY A 280 1.85 1.27 36.63
C GLY A 280 2.64 2.54 36.93
N GLY A 281 2.31 3.66 36.27
CA GLY A 281 3.07 4.92 36.35
C GLY A 281 4.32 4.90 35.45
N ILE A 282 4.81 6.11 35.15
CA ILE A 282 5.90 6.30 34.16
C ILE A 282 7.19 5.57 34.53
N VAL A 283 7.55 5.51 35.82
CA VAL A 283 8.78 4.85 36.26
C VAL A 283 8.74 3.36 36.01
N THR A 284 7.64 2.71 36.43
CA THR A 284 7.42 1.27 36.24
C THR A 284 7.35 0.92 34.76
N SER A 285 6.58 1.68 34.00
CA SER A 285 6.41 1.46 32.55
C SER A 285 7.71 1.56 31.75
N GLN A 286 8.66 2.42 32.19
CA GLN A 286 9.95 2.56 31.51
C GLN A 286 10.97 1.52 31.95
N TRP A 287 10.76 0.88 33.09
CA TRP A 287 11.66 -0.10 33.64
C TRP A 287 11.29 -1.54 33.23
N SER A 288 9.99 -1.82 33.00
CA SER A 288 9.47 -3.12 32.57
C SER A 288 9.77 -3.39 31.12
#